data_f5196ccfa718b71cc0ef9a2352b3eabc
#
_entry.id   f5196ccfa718b71cc0ef9a2352b3eabc
#
_cell.length_a   1.000
_cell.length_b   1.000
_cell.length_c   1.000
_cell.angle_alpha   90.00
_cell.angle_beta   90.00
_cell.angle_gamma   90.00
#
_symmetry.space_group_name_H-M   'P 1'
#
loop_
_entity.id
_entity.type
_entity.pdbx_description
1 polymer ?
#
loop_
_entity_poly.entity_id
_entity_poly.type
_entity_poly.pdbx_seq_one_letter_code
_entity_poly.pdbx_strand_id
1 'polypeptide(L)'
;MKDTAKKPILVIMAAGMGSRFGGLKQIEAVGPAGEAILDYSLFDAHRAGFETVVFIIKHAIEDAFKSTVGARAEKAGLNVRYAYQELDILPEGFTVPEGRIKPWGTAHAISVSYTHLTLPTILRV
;
A
#
# COMPACT_ATOMS: atom_id res chain seq x y z
N MET A 1 -26.77 11.22 16.87
CA MET A 1 -25.62 10.90 17.71
C MET A 1 -24.37 10.76 16.84
N LYS A 2 -23.29 11.24 17.34
CA LYS A 2 -22.04 11.15 16.61
C LYS A 2 -21.46 9.75 16.67
N ASP A 3 -21.08 9.24 15.54
CA ASP A 3 -20.39 7.97 15.47
C ASP A 3 -18.94 8.15 15.95
N THR A 4 -18.57 7.44 17.00
CA THR A 4 -17.24 7.49 17.58
C THR A 4 -16.38 6.30 17.15
N ALA A 5 -16.95 5.38 16.38
CA ALA A 5 -16.18 4.24 15.90
C ALA A 5 -15.12 4.69 14.90
N LYS A 6 -13.93 4.12 15.00
CA LYS A 6 -12.89 4.40 14.04
C LYS A 6 -13.23 3.75 12.71
N LYS A 7 -12.98 4.47 11.64
CA LYS A 7 -13.19 3.93 10.31
C LYS A 7 -12.04 3.01 9.94
N PRO A 8 -12.31 1.96 9.15
CA PRO A 8 -11.26 1.06 8.73
C PRO A 8 -10.28 1.77 7.81
N ILE A 9 -9.04 1.32 7.85
CA ILE A 9 -7.98 1.79 6.96
C ILE A 9 -7.78 0.73 5.90
N LEU A 10 -7.74 1.16 4.65
CA LEU A 10 -7.44 0.27 3.53
C LEU A 10 -5.93 0.17 3.35
N VAL A 11 -5.40 -1.03 3.39
CA VAL A 11 -3.97 -1.27 3.15
C VAL A 11 -3.82 -1.98 1.82
N ILE A 12 -3.06 -1.40 0.92
CA ILE A 12 -2.83 -1.96 -0.40
C ILE A 12 -1.36 -2.32 -0.55
N MET A 13 -1.11 -3.59 -0.80
CA MET A 13 0.25 -4.10 -1.02
C MET A 13 0.62 -3.94 -2.48
N ALA A 14 1.46 -2.96 -2.76
CA ALA A 14 1.86 -2.60 -4.11
C ALA A 14 3.38 -2.60 -4.31
N ALA A 15 4.09 -3.32 -3.46
CA ALA A 15 5.55 -3.41 -3.54
C ALA A 15 6.04 -4.58 -4.42
N GLY A 16 5.14 -5.37 -4.97
CA GLY A 16 5.52 -6.47 -5.84
C GLY A 16 6.20 -5.98 -7.12
N MET A 17 7.15 -6.78 -7.61
CA MET A 17 7.95 -6.40 -8.77
C MET A 17 7.21 -6.50 -10.09
N GLY A 18 6.07 -7.21 -10.14
CA GLY A 18 5.35 -7.41 -11.39
C GLY A 18 6.13 -8.22 -12.41
N SER A 19 6.98 -9.15 -11.94
CA SER A 19 7.89 -9.89 -12.81
C SER A 19 7.19 -10.68 -13.92
N ARG A 20 5.98 -11.15 -13.64
CA ARG A 20 5.19 -11.86 -14.64
C ARG A 20 4.57 -10.93 -15.68
N PHE A 21 4.34 -9.70 -15.29
CA PHE A 21 3.74 -8.68 -16.16
C PHE A 21 4.79 -8.02 -17.05
N GLY A 22 6.03 -7.95 -16.59
CA GLY A 22 7.12 -7.32 -17.33
C GLY A 22 7.21 -5.82 -17.16
N GLY A 23 6.52 -5.24 -16.17
CA GLY A 23 6.54 -3.81 -15.91
C GLY A 23 5.90 -3.47 -14.59
N LEU A 24 5.62 -2.18 -14.39
CA LEU A 24 5.02 -1.68 -13.16
C LEU A 24 3.50 -1.85 -13.22
N LYS A 25 3.04 -3.09 -13.00
CA LYS A 25 1.61 -3.42 -13.11
C LYS A 25 0.72 -2.59 -12.19
N GLN A 26 1.29 -2.08 -11.09
CA GLN A 26 0.51 -1.32 -10.12
C GLN A 26 0.01 0.01 -10.68
N ILE A 27 0.70 0.53 -11.68
CA ILE A 27 0.37 1.83 -12.27
C ILE A 27 0.04 1.73 -13.76
N GLU A 28 -0.03 0.52 -14.31
CA GLU A 28 -0.32 0.33 -15.72
C GLU A 28 -1.74 0.79 -16.03
N ALA A 29 -1.87 1.61 -17.08
CA ALA A 29 -3.16 2.11 -17.49
C ALA A 29 -3.96 1.01 -18.18
N VAL A 30 -5.15 0.74 -17.67
CA VAL A 30 -6.06 -0.27 -18.24
C VAL A 30 -7.41 0.32 -18.61
N GLY A 31 -7.75 1.48 -18.07
CA GLY A 31 -9.02 2.15 -18.35
C GLY A 31 -8.91 3.19 -19.45
N PRO A 32 -10.06 3.65 -19.97
CA PRO A 32 -10.09 4.58 -21.10
C PRO A 32 -9.52 5.95 -20.80
N ALA A 33 -9.48 6.35 -19.53
CA ALA A 33 -8.91 7.64 -19.12
C ALA A 33 -7.56 7.49 -18.44
N GLY A 34 -6.90 6.35 -18.62
CA GLY A 34 -5.59 6.10 -18.04
C GLY A 34 -5.63 5.50 -16.65
N GLU A 35 -6.79 5.04 -16.19
CA GLU A 35 -6.92 4.45 -14.87
C GLU A 35 -6.16 3.13 -14.77
N ALA A 36 -5.46 2.95 -13.64
CA ALA A 36 -4.91 1.65 -13.26
C ALA A 36 -5.99 0.80 -12.56
N ILE A 37 -5.74 -0.49 -12.42
CA ILE A 37 -6.68 -1.37 -11.70
C ILE A 37 -6.92 -0.85 -10.28
N LEU A 38 -5.87 -0.35 -9.63
CA LEU A 38 -6.00 0.20 -8.28
C LEU A 38 -6.98 1.37 -8.20
N ASP A 39 -7.10 2.16 -9.24
CA ASP A 39 -8.04 3.29 -9.25
C ASP A 39 -9.48 2.80 -9.07
N TYR A 40 -9.83 1.70 -9.69
CA TYR A 40 -11.17 1.13 -9.54
C TYR A 40 -11.39 0.60 -8.14
N SER A 41 -10.40 -0.06 -7.57
CA SER A 41 -10.47 -0.54 -6.19
C SER A 41 -10.62 0.61 -5.20
N LEU A 42 -9.89 1.70 -5.41
CA LEU A 42 -9.96 2.88 -4.56
C LEU A 42 -11.33 3.57 -4.67
N PHE A 43 -11.88 3.62 -5.86
CA PHE A 43 -13.22 4.16 -6.08
C PHE A 43 -14.25 3.39 -5.27
N ASP A 44 -14.21 2.07 -5.35
CA ASP A 44 -15.15 1.23 -4.61
C ASP A 44 -14.96 1.36 -3.10
N ALA A 45 -13.72 1.41 -2.64
CA ALA A 45 -13.42 1.54 -1.22
C ALA A 45 -13.92 2.89 -0.68
N HIS A 46 -13.71 3.96 -1.43
CA HIS A 46 -14.18 5.28 -1.03
C HIS A 46 -15.70 5.30 -0.92
N ARG A 47 -16.38 4.69 -1.87
CA ARG A 47 -17.84 4.56 -1.82
C ARG A 47 -18.32 3.74 -0.64
N ALA A 48 -17.51 2.75 -0.21
CA ALA A 48 -17.86 1.90 0.92
C ALA A 48 -17.56 2.57 2.28
N GLY A 49 -16.98 3.77 2.28
CA GLY A 49 -16.74 4.51 3.51
C GLY A 49 -15.31 4.52 4.01
N PHE A 50 -14.37 3.93 3.28
CA PHE A 50 -12.95 4.05 3.64
C PHE A 50 -12.49 5.48 3.38
N GLU A 51 -11.83 6.07 4.35
CA GLU A 51 -11.31 7.44 4.23
C GLU A 51 -9.80 7.50 4.11
N THR A 52 -9.11 6.49 4.63
CA THR A 52 -7.65 6.44 4.64
C THR A 52 -7.17 5.21 3.91
N VAL A 53 -6.13 5.39 3.08
CA VAL A 53 -5.46 4.29 2.41
C VAL A 53 -3.97 4.37 2.73
N VAL A 54 -3.37 3.22 3.02
CA VAL A 54 -1.93 3.07 3.16
C VAL A 54 -1.43 2.24 1.99
N PHE A 55 -0.59 2.83 1.16
CA PHE A 55 0.05 2.10 0.08
C PHE A 55 1.40 1.59 0.55
N ILE A 56 1.60 0.29 0.43
CA ILE A 56 2.89 -0.33 0.73
C ILE A 56 3.61 -0.48 -0.59
N ILE A 57 4.66 0.31 -0.79
CA ILE A 57 5.41 0.37 -2.04
C ILE A 57 6.90 0.21 -1.77
N LYS A 58 7.69 0.18 -2.83
CA LYS A 58 9.15 0.29 -2.74
C LYS A 58 9.55 1.72 -3.10
N HIS A 59 10.66 2.18 -2.54
CA HIS A 59 11.18 3.50 -2.87
C HIS A 59 11.47 3.64 -4.37
N ALA A 60 11.83 2.54 -5.03
CA ALA A 60 12.15 2.56 -6.45
C ALA A 60 10.99 3.04 -7.33
N ILE A 61 9.74 2.84 -6.89
CA ILE A 61 8.56 3.26 -7.66
C ILE A 61 7.84 4.45 -7.04
N GLU A 62 8.41 5.04 -6.00
CA GLU A 62 7.74 6.08 -5.23
C GLU A 62 7.27 7.24 -6.09
N ASP A 63 8.15 7.83 -6.88
CA ASP A 63 7.80 9.00 -7.68
C ASP A 63 6.72 8.67 -8.71
N ALA A 64 6.89 7.56 -9.42
CA ALA A 64 5.93 7.15 -10.43
C ALA A 64 4.58 6.82 -9.80
N PHE A 65 4.57 6.18 -8.63
CA PHE A 65 3.33 5.83 -7.95
C PHE A 65 2.61 7.06 -7.42
N LYS A 66 3.35 7.97 -6.78
CA LYS A 66 2.77 9.18 -6.20
C LYS A 66 2.19 10.11 -7.26
N SER A 67 2.82 10.18 -8.43
CA SER A 67 2.36 11.06 -9.51
C SER A 67 1.18 10.47 -10.30
N THR A 68 0.86 9.21 -10.10
CA THR A 68 -0.22 8.52 -10.82
C THR A 68 -1.33 8.11 -9.85
N VAL A 69 -1.27 6.89 -9.35
CA VAL A 69 -2.33 6.35 -8.47
C VAL A 69 -2.47 7.18 -7.20
N GLY A 70 -1.35 7.55 -6.57
CA GLY A 70 -1.38 8.34 -5.34
C GLY A 70 -2.04 9.69 -5.54
N ALA A 71 -1.68 10.40 -6.60
CA ALA A 71 -2.25 11.70 -6.90
C ALA A 71 -3.76 11.62 -7.15
N ARG A 72 -4.19 10.59 -7.87
CA ARG A 72 -5.61 10.41 -8.14
C ARG A 72 -6.39 10.05 -6.89
N ALA A 73 -5.79 9.26 -6.00
CA ALA A 73 -6.43 8.91 -4.72
C ALA A 73 -6.64 10.15 -3.85
N GLU A 74 -5.63 11.02 -3.78
CA GLU A 74 -5.73 12.27 -3.02
C GLU A 74 -6.79 13.19 -3.63
N LYS A 75 -6.81 13.30 -4.94
CA LYS A 75 -7.78 14.13 -5.64
C LYS A 75 -9.21 13.63 -5.41
N ALA A 76 -9.38 12.32 -5.24
CA ALA A 76 -10.68 11.71 -4.96
C ALA A 76 -11.12 11.92 -3.51
N GLY A 77 -10.29 12.49 -2.66
CA GLY A 77 -10.65 12.79 -1.27
C GLY A 77 -10.15 11.81 -0.25
N LEU A 78 -9.34 10.83 -0.65
CA LEU A 78 -8.76 9.88 0.29
C LEU A 78 -7.55 10.48 1.01
N ASN A 79 -7.41 10.11 2.29
CA ASN A 79 -6.21 10.42 3.04
C ASN A 79 -5.17 9.35 2.72
N VAL A 80 -4.11 9.75 2.02
CA VAL A 80 -3.12 8.80 1.49
C VAL A 80 -1.88 8.79 2.37
N ARG A 81 -1.44 7.59 2.74
CA ARG A 81 -0.21 7.37 3.48
C ARG A 81 0.62 6.33 2.75
N TYR A 82 1.92 6.34 2.99
CA TYR A 82 2.86 5.42 2.36
C TYR A 82 3.67 4.68 3.40
N ALA A 83 3.84 3.39 3.18
CA ALA A 83 4.78 2.56 3.91
C ALA A 83 5.69 1.89 2.89
N TYR A 84 6.93 1.62 3.28
CA TYR A 84 7.92 1.14 2.33
C TYR A 84 8.38 -0.25 2.73
N GLN A 85 8.27 -1.17 1.78
CA GLN A 85 8.70 -2.55 1.97
C GLN A 85 10.04 -2.74 1.27
N GLU A 86 11.13 -2.66 2.06
CA GLU A 86 12.48 -2.85 1.55
C GLU A 86 13.10 -4.07 2.22
N LEU A 87 14.07 -4.69 1.55
CA LEU A 87 14.68 -5.92 2.03
C LEU A 87 15.35 -5.77 3.39
N ASP A 88 15.95 -4.61 3.64
CA ASP A 88 16.73 -4.35 4.85
C ASP A 88 15.88 -3.95 6.05
N ILE A 89 14.59 -3.76 5.87
CA ILE A 89 13.70 -3.45 6.99
C ILE A 89 13.30 -4.77 7.65
N LEU A 90 14.11 -5.18 8.61
CA LEU A 90 13.95 -6.46 9.29
C LEU A 90 13.96 -6.26 10.81
N PRO A 91 13.35 -7.20 11.57
CA PRO A 91 13.47 -7.15 13.02
C PRO A 91 14.93 -7.25 13.46
N GLU A 92 15.21 -6.73 14.65
CA GLU A 92 16.55 -6.81 15.24
C GLU A 92 17.06 -8.24 15.25
N GLY A 93 18.32 -8.41 14.88
CA GLY A 93 18.96 -9.72 14.85
C GLY A 93 18.87 -10.45 13.53
N PHE A 94 18.17 -9.90 12.56
CA PHE A 94 18.03 -10.52 11.23
C PHE A 94 18.72 -9.67 10.17
N THR A 95 19.32 -10.33 9.20
CA THR A 95 20.00 -9.66 8.10
C THR A 95 19.52 -10.26 6.78
N VAL A 96 19.70 -9.51 5.70
CA VAL A 96 19.32 -9.97 4.37
C VAL A 96 20.32 -11.04 3.91
N PRO A 97 19.86 -12.24 3.52
CA PRO A 97 20.75 -13.24 2.97
C PRO A 97 21.43 -12.75 1.70
N GLU A 98 22.66 -13.18 1.48
CA GLU A 98 23.40 -12.84 0.28
C GLU A 98 22.62 -13.29 -0.95
N GLY A 99 22.53 -12.42 -1.96
CA GLY A 99 21.83 -12.71 -3.21
C GLY A 99 20.33 -12.59 -3.19
N ARG A 100 19.75 -12.26 -2.03
CA ARG A 100 18.29 -12.08 -1.97
C ARG A 100 17.89 -10.79 -2.66
N ILE A 101 17.02 -10.90 -3.67
CA ILE A 101 16.49 -9.75 -4.38
C ILE A 101 14.97 -9.65 -4.32
N LYS A 102 14.28 -10.77 -4.08
CA LYS A 102 12.82 -10.77 -3.99
C LYS A 102 12.36 -10.15 -2.68
N PRO A 103 11.26 -9.39 -2.69
CA PRO A 103 10.70 -8.87 -1.44
C PRO A 103 10.28 -10.00 -0.51
N TRP A 104 10.20 -9.69 0.76
CA TRP A 104 9.61 -10.58 1.75
C TRP A 104 8.10 -10.67 1.51
N GLY A 105 7.44 -11.60 2.20
CA GLY A 105 6.03 -11.87 1.98
C GLY A 105 5.07 -10.90 2.66
N THR A 106 3.81 -11.31 2.73
CA THR A 106 2.70 -10.51 3.22
C THR A 106 2.89 -10.07 4.68
N ALA A 107 3.43 -10.96 5.53
CA ALA A 107 3.66 -10.62 6.92
C ALA A 107 4.62 -9.44 7.06
N HIS A 108 5.63 -9.37 6.21
CA HIS A 108 6.58 -8.26 6.21
C HIS A 108 5.88 -6.96 5.78
N ALA A 109 5.03 -7.03 4.77
CA ALA A 109 4.27 -5.87 4.30
C ALA A 109 3.40 -5.31 5.43
N ILE A 110 2.73 -6.19 6.18
CA ILE A 110 1.92 -5.76 7.31
C ILE A 110 2.79 -5.13 8.39
N SER A 111 3.94 -5.75 8.67
CA SER A 111 4.88 -5.24 9.66
C SER A 111 5.35 -3.82 9.36
N VAL A 112 5.72 -3.52 8.11
CA VAL A 112 6.21 -2.19 7.75
C VAL A 112 5.09 -1.14 7.73
N SER A 113 3.84 -1.55 7.63
CA SER A 113 2.70 -0.63 7.65
C SER A 113 2.10 -0.46 9.04
N TYR A 114 2.57 -1.20 10.02
CA TYR A 114 1.96 -1.28 11.35
C TYR A 114 1.77 0.09 12.01
N THR A 115 2.75 0.98 11.87
CA THR A 115 2.68 2.31 12.50
C THR A 115 1.56 3.19 11.95
N HIS A 116 1.02 2.84 10.78
CA HIS A 116 -0.10 3.56 10.18
C HIS A 116 -1.44 2.98 10.58
N LEU A 117 -1.45 1.85 11.29
CA LEU A 117 -2.67 1.14 11.64
C LEU A 117 -3.01 1.34 13.10
N THR A 118 -4.30 1.39 13.40
CA THR A 118 -4.79 1.38 14.78
C THR A 118 -5.38 0.00 15.05
N LEU A 119 -4.72 -0.76 15.90
CA LEU A 119 -5.16 -2.10 16.25
C LEU A 119 -5.65 -2.14 17.70
N PRO A 120 -6.70 -2.93 17.98
CA PRO A 120 -7.11 -3.15 19.37
C PRO A 120 -5.97 -3.78 20.17
N THR A 121 -5.88 -3.41 21.44
CA THR A 121 -4.83 -3.92 22.31
C THR A 121 -4.80 -5.44 22.37
N ILE A 122 -5.95 -6.06 22.37
CA ILE A 122 -6.06 -7.52 22.48
C ILE A 122 -5.49 -8.25 21.26
N LEU A 123 -5.30 -7.57 20.15
CA LEU A 123 -4.72 -8.17 18.96
C LEU A 123 -3.20 -8.09 18.93
N ARG A 124 -2.61 -7.45 19.93
CA ARG A 124 -1.14 -7.38 20.02
C ARG A 124 -0.64 -8.61 20.73
N VAL A 125 0.05 -9.40 20.02
CA VAL A 125 0.60 -10.64 20.53
C VAL A 125 2.10 -10.65 20.44
#